data_90896e0d215e2a16286491bdf45ef985
#
_entry.id   90896e0d215e2a16286491bdf45ef985
#
_cell.length_a   1.000
_cell.length_b   1.000
_cell.length_c   1.000
_cell.angle_alpha   90.00
_cell.angle_beta   90.00
_cell.angle_gamma   90.00
#
_symmetry.space_group_name_H-M   'P 1'
#
loop_
_entity.id
_entity.type
_entity.pdbx_description
1 polymer ?
#
loop_
_entity_poly.entity_id
_entity_poly.type
_entity_poly.pdbx_seq_one_letter_code
_entity_poly.pdbx_strand_id
1 'polypeptide(L)'
;EMLRSLVGSEMCIRDSYSGLPQFSIVRDTFLWDVFSSAYVCAWLGLALTHSGFMAEIIRGGLAAIPKGTIEAAQTLGLKPAQILFRLRLPLMARYVLRAYQNELLIMVKSTAAVSAITLVDLTAAANTVFDYTYDPFTPLITAAAIYWCITNSIRLGFSIADRRLNRYLVRV
;
A
#
# COMPACT_ATOMS: atom_id res chain seq x y z
N GLU A 1 -6.53 36.92 2.16
CA GLU A 1 -6.52 36.92 0.66
C GLU A 1 -6.11 35.54 0.11
N MET A 2 -5.16 34.83 0.73
CA MET A 2 -4.68 33.51 0.30
C MET A 2 -5.78 32.42 0.35
N LEU A 3 -6.62 32.40 1.38
CA LEU A 3 -7.78 31.49 1.48
C LEU A 3 -8.83 31.74 0.39
N ARG A 4 -9.02 33.00 -0.03
CA ARG A 4 -9.89 33.34 -1.18
C ARG A 4 -9.32 32.86 -2.51
N SER A 5 -8.00 32.85 -2.67
CA SER A 5 -7.32 32.34 -3.86
C SER A 5 -7.43 30.81 -3.96
N LEU A 6 -7.30 30.08 -2.84
CA LEU A 6 -7.47 28.61 -2.80
C LEU A 6 -8.92 28.20 -3.07
N VAL A 7 -9.89 28.89 -2.45
CA VAL A 7 -11.31 28.65 -2.72
C VAL A 7 -11.66 28.98 -4.18
N GLY A 8 -11.03 30.00 -4.75
CA GLY A 8 -11.17 30.34 -6.16
C GLY A 8 -10.60 29.30 -7.11
N SER A 9 -9.46 28.69 -6.78
CA SER A 9 -8.86 27.63 -7.59
C SER A 9 -9.67 26.32 -7.52
N GLU A 10 -10.23 25.99 -6.36
CA GLU A 10 -11.12 24.84 -6.21
C GLU A 10 -12.45 25.01 -6.98
N MET A 11 -12.99 26.25 -6.98
CA MET A 11 -14.14 26.60 -7.80
C MET A 11 -13.84 26.52 -9.29
N CYS A 12 -12.67 27.02 -9.74
CA CYS A 12 -12.28 26.90 -11.15
C CYS A 12 -12.09 25.44 -11.60
N ILE A 13 -11.54 24.57 -10.75
CA ILE A 13 -11.41 23.16 -11.04
C ILE A 13 -12.81 22.52 -11.15
N ARG A 14 -13.72 22.86 -10.27
CA ARG A 14 -15.11 22.37 -10.28
C ARG A 14 -15.89 22.88 -11.51
N ASP A 15 -15.68 24.11 -11.92
CA ASP A 15 -16.33 24.69 -13.10
C ASP A 15 -15.70 24.19 -14.40
N SER A 16 -14.41 23.86 -14.42
CA SER A 16 -13.75 23.23 -15.57
C SER A 16 -14.27 21.80 -15.82
N TYR A 17 -14.67 21.09 -14.77
CA TYR A 17 -15.33 19.77 -14.89
C TYR A 17 -16.78 19.89 -15.39
N SER A 18 -17.44 21.04 -15.24
CA SER A 18 -18.79 21.26 -15.77
C SER A 18 -18.85 21.40 -17.31
N GLY A 19 -17.69 21.58 -17.95
CA GLY A 19 -17.56 21.65 -19.42
C GLY A 19 -17.40 20.29 -20.11
N LEU A 20 -17.19 19.20 -19.37
CA LEU A 20 -17.22 17.87 -19.95
C LEU A 20 -18.67 17.45 -20.25
N PRO A 21 -18.95 16.75 -21.38
CA PRO A 21 -20.29 16.26 -21.67
C PRO A 21 -20.75 15.42 -20.48
N GLN A 22 -21.71 15.97 -19.73
CA GLN A 22 -22.27 15.33 -18.55
C GLN A 22 -23.00 14.07 -19.03
N PHE A 23 -22.37 12.94 -18.90
CA PHE A 23 -23.06 11.66 -18.93
C PHE A 23 -23.98 11.63 -17.70
N SER A 24 -25.17 12.20 -17.83
CA SER A 24 -26.20 12.25 -16.80
C SER A 24 -26.51 10.86 -16.23
N ILE A 25 -26.33 9.83 -17.03
CA ILE A 25 -26.49 8.41 -16.66
C ILE A 25 -25.51 7.95 -15.54
N VAL A 26 -24.33 8.54 -15.47
CA VAL A 26 -23.32 8.16 -14.44
C VAL A 26 -23.57 8.90 -13.13
N ARG A 27 -24.15 10.10 -13.19
CA ARG A 27 -24.39 10.96 -12.03
C ARG A 27 -25.53 10.47 -11.13
N ASP A 28 -26.52 9.77 -11.69
CA ASP A 28 -27.65 9.18 -10.96
C ASP A 28 -27.39 7.75 -10.49
N THR A 29 -26.17 7.26 -10.67
CA THR A 29 -25.79 5.90 -10.27
C THR A 29 -25.09 5.96 -8.92
N PHE A 30 -25.40 5.00 -8.03
CA PHE A 30 -24.70 4.76 -6.75
C PHE A 30 -23.17 4.83 -6.86
N LEU A 31 -22.61 4.51 -8.01
CA LEU A 31 -21.19 4.62 -8.32
C LEU A 31 -20.68 6.06 -8.21
N TRP A 32 -21.48 7.07 -8.55
CA TRP A 32 -21.07 8.47 -8.44
C TRP A 32 -20.89 8.91 -7.00
N ASP A 33 -21.78 8.52 -6.10
CA ASP A 33 -21.66 8.82 -4.66
C ASP A 33 -20.41 8.18 -4.06
N VAL A 34 -20.06 6.97 -4.51
CA VAL A 34 -18.86 6.26 -4.09
C VAL A 34 -17.59 6.95 -4.63
N PHE A 35 -17.56 7.28 -5.90
CA PHE A 35 -16.38 7.90 -6.55
C PHE A 35 -16.26 9.42 -6.31
N SER A 36 -17.29 10.10 -5.83
CA SER A 36 -17.22 11.50 -5.43
C SER A 36 -16.45 11.74 -4.14
N SER A 37 -16.28 10.70 -3.32
CA SER A 37 -15.48 10.76 -2.10
C SER A 37 -13.99 10.64 -2.39
N ALA A 38 -13.21 11.67 -2.06
CA ALA A 38 -11.75 11.66 -2.21
C ALA A 38 -11.10 10.49 -1.43
N TYR A 39 -11.66 10.11 -0.28
CA TYR A 39 -11.19 8.96 0.50
C TYR A 39 -11.34 7.64 -0.25
N VAL A 40 -12.50 7.43 -0.87
CA VAL A 40 -12.77 6.19 -1.61
C VAL A 40 -11.89 6.09 -2.85
N CYS A 41 -11.71 7.19 -3.58
CA CYS A 41 -10.81 7.24 -4.73
C CYS A 41 -9.35 6.96 -4.32
N ALA A 42 -8.87 7.57 -3.24
CA ALA A 42 -7.53 7.33 -2.73
C ALA A 42 -7.35 5.87 -2.31
N TRP A 43 -8.31 5.33 -1.56
CA TRP A 43 -8.26 3.95 -1.09
C TRP A 43 -8.29 2.94 -2.25
N LEU A 44 -9.17 3.14 -3.23
CA LEU A 44 -9.24 2.30 -4.42
C LEU A 44 -7.97 2.39 -5.26
N GLY A 45 -7.44 3.59 -5.48
CA GLY A 45 -6.20 3.78 -6.23
C GLY A 45 -5.02 3.06 -5.57
N LEU A 46 -4.84 3.22 -4.27
CA LEU A 46 -3.81 2.52 -3.52
C LEU A 46 -4.05 1.01 -3.52
N ALA A 47 -5.28 0.55 -3.29
CA ALA A 47 -5.62 -0.87 -3.26
C ALA A 47 -5.35 -1.55 -4.61
N LEU A 48 -5.75 -0.94 -5.72
CA LEU A 48 -5.51 -1.46 -7.07
C LEU A 48 -4.02 -1.53 -7.40
N THR A 49 -3.28 -0.47 -7.10
CA THR A 49 -1.84 -0.44 -7.34
C THR A 49 -1.12 -1.54 -6.55
N HIS A 50 -1.38 -1.63 -5.25
CA HIS A 50 -0.74 -2.63 -4.39
C HIS A 50 -1.23 -4.05 -4.66
N SER A 51 -2.46 -4.25 -5.13
CA SER A 51 -2.94 -5.60 -5.53
C SER A 51 -2.14 -6.17 -6.70
N GLY A 52 -1.77 -5.33 -7.68
CA GLY A 52 -0.91 -5.73 -8.78
C GLY A 52 0.48 -6.19 -8.30
N PHE A 53 1.13 -5.39 -7.48
CA PHE A 53 2.44 -5.75 -6.89
C PHE A 53 2.34 -7.00 -6.03
N MET A 54 1.28 -7.14 -5.24
CA MET A 54 1.07 -8.32 -4.40
C MET A 54 0.90 -9.59 -5.23
N ALA A 55 0.19 -9.53 -6.35
CA ALA A 55 0.04 -10.66 -7.27
C ALA A 55 1.40 -11.11 -7.83
N GLU A 56 2.27 -10.15 -8.21
CA GLU A 56 3.61 -10.47 -8.69
C GLU A 56 4.52 -11.04 -7.59
N ILE A 57 4.43 -10.55 -6.37
CA ILE A 57 5.17 -11.08 -5.21
C ILE A 57 4.77 -12.54 -4.95
N ILE A 58 3.47 -12.84 -4.98
CA ILE A 58 2.96 -14.22 -4.79
C ILE A 58 3.41 -15.12 -5.94
N ARG A 59 3.32 -14.65 -7.18
CA ARG A 59 3.78 -15.37 -8.36
C ARG A 59 5.27 -15.68 -8.29
N GLY A 60 6.08 -14.70 -7.93
CA GLY A 60 7.52 -14.85 -7.72
C GLY A 60 7.85 -15.83 -6.60
N GLY A 61 7.13 -15.76 -5.48
CA GLY A 61 7.29 -16.68 -4.37
C GLY A 61 6.96 -18.14 -4.72
N LEU A 62 5.94 -18.36 -5.56
CA LEU A 62 5.61 -19.70 -6.07
C LEU A 62 6.67 -20.22 -7.06
N ALA A 63 7.20 -19.35 -7.91
CA ALA A 63 8.24 -19.69 -8.88
C ALA A 63 9.60 -19.97 -8.21
N ALA A 64 9.85 -19.41 -7.03
CA ALA A 64 11.09 -19.64 -6.28
C ALA A 64 11.18 -21.03 -5.65
N ILE A 65 10.10 -21.81 -5.63
CA ILE A 65 10.09 -23.17 -5.06
C ILE A 65 10.84 -24.12 -6.02
N PRO A 66 11.87 -24.84 -5.55
CA PRO A 66 12.61 -25.78 -6.39
C PRO A 66 11.68 -26.88 -6.92
N LYS A 67 11.73 -27.13 -8.23
CA LYS A 67 10.89 -28.16 -8.89
C LYS A 67 11.12 -29.55 -8.30
N GLY A 68 12.38 -29.89 -8.00
CA GLY A 68 12.72 -31.19 -7.40
C GLY A 68 12.01 -31.47 -6.06
N THR A 69 11.71 -30.45 -5.27
CA THR A 69 10.95 -30.62 -4.04
C THR A 69 9.50 -31.05 -4.32
N ILE A 70 8.94 -30.56 -5.41
CA ILE A 70 7.57 -30.90 -5.82
C ILE A 70 7.55 -32.30 -6.42
N GLU A 71 8.53 -32.65 -7.24
CA GLU A 71 8.69 -33.95 -7.85
C GLU A 71 8.91 -35.05 -6.79
N ALA A 72 9.74 -34.78 -5.79
CA ALA A 72 9.94 -35.67 -4.65
C ALA A 72 8.65 -35.89 -3.84
N ALA A 73 7.83 -34.87 -3.67
CA ALA A 73 6.54 -35.00 -3.00
C ALA A 73 5.52 -35.84 -3.84
N GLN A 74 5.61 -35.74 -5.16
CA GLN A 74 4.80 -36.55 -6.08
C GLN A 74 5.20 -38.01 -6.06
N THR A 75 6.50 -38.32 -6.01
CA THR A 75 6.99 -39.73 -5.92
C THR A 75 6.60 -40.37 -4.60
N LEU A 76 6.41 -39.60 -3.53
CA LEU A 76 5.87 -40.04 -2.25
C LEU A 76 4.34 -40.28 -2.26
N GLY A 77 3.68 -40.09 -3.41
CA GLY A 77 2.24 -40.32 -3.57
C GLY A 77 1.34 -39.28 -2.93
N LEU A 78 1.84 -38.07 -2.62
CA LEU A 78 1.06 -37.00 -2.03
C LEU A 78 0.05 -36.45 -3.07
N LYS A 79 -1.19 -36.25 -2.64
CA LYS A 79 -2.23 -35.64 -3.48
C LYS A 79 -1.90 -34.18 -3.80
N PRO A 80 -2.29 -33.66 -4.98
CA PRO A 80 -2.00 -32.26 -5.38
C PRO A 80 -2.42 -31.22 -4.33
N ALA A 81 -3.56 -31.42 -3.67
CA ALA A 81 -4.03 -30.55 -2.60
C ALA A 81 -3.10 -30.60 -1.37
N GLN A 82 -2.58 -31.75 -1.00
CA GLN A 82 -1.64 -31.90 0.11
C GLN A 82 -0.29 -31.23 -0.22
N ILE A 83 0.18 -31.35 -1.46
CA ILE A 83 1.38 -30.65 -1.93
C ILE A 83 1.18 -29.14 -1.86
N LEU A 84 0.01 -28.65 -2.26
CA LEU A 84 -0.31 -27.22 -2.20
C LEU A 84 -0.30 -26.68 -0.77
N PHE A 85 -1.11 -27.28 0.13
CA PHE A 85 -1.31 -26.75 1.48
C PHE A 85 -0.17 -27.07 2.46
N ARG A 86 0.46 -28.24 2.34
CA ARG A 86 1.52 -28.67 3.28
C ARG A 86 2.92 -28.29 2.84
N LEU A 87 3.14 -28.10 1.54
CA LEU A 87 4.48 -27.85 1.01
C LEU A 87 4.58 -26.47 0.34
N ARG A 88 3.77 -26.21 -0.70
CA ARG A 88 3.88 -24.99 -1.50
C ARG A 88 3.56 -23.73 -0.70
N LEU A 89 2.43 -23.69 -0.01
CA LEU A 89 1.99 -22.52 0.75
C LEU A 89 2.96 -22.10 1.86
N PRO A 90 3.40 -23.01 2.77
CA PRO A 90 4.32 -22.61 3.82
C PRO A 90 5.72 -22.25 3.28
N LEU A 91 6.16 -22.89 2.20
CA LEU A 91 7.44 -22.56 1.58
C LEU A 91 7.38 -21.23 0.85
N MET A 92 6.31 -20.98 0.08
CA MET A 92 6.05 -19.69 -0.57
C MET A 92 5.99 -18.54 0.44
N ALA A 93 5.29 -18.73 1.57
CA ALA A 93 5.16 -17.70 2.59
C ALA A 93 6.51 -17.19 3.10
N ARG A 94 7.52 -18.04 3.16
CA ARG A 94 8.89 -17.67 3.56
C ARG A 94 9.56 -16.77 2.52
N TYR A 95 9.42 -17.09 1.23
CA TYR A 95 10.00 -16.29 0.14
C TYR A 95 9.28 -14.95 0.00
N VAL A 96 7.96 -14.96 0.15
CA VAL A 96 7.09 -13.78 -0.01
C VAL A 96 7.26 -12.79 1.15
N LEU A 97 7.55 -13.25 2.37
CA LEU A 97 7.52 -12.43 3.58
C LEU A 97 8.42 -11.18 3.48
N ARG A 98 9.64 -11.31 2.95
CA ARG A 98 10.56 -10.18 2.78
C ARG A 98 10.13 -9.22 1.70
N ALA A 99 9.64 -9.73 0.58
CA ALA A 99 9.11 -8.91 -0.52
C ALA A 99 7.85 -8.16 -0.06
N TYR A 100 6.97 -8.83 0.66
CA TYR A 100 5.77 -8.24 1.24
C TYR A 100 6.08 -7.15 2.29
N GLN A 101 7.08 -7.37 3.14
CA GLN A 101 7.57 -6.34 4.05
C GLN A 101 7.99 -5.07 3.30
N ASN A 102 8.75 -5.22 2.23
CA ASN A 102 9.21 -4.09 1.43
C ASN A 102 8.02 -3.35 0.77
N GLU A 103 7.06 -4.09 0.24
CA GLU A 103 5.84 -3.53 -0.35
C GLU A 103 5.02 -2.73 0.67
N LEU A 104 4.86 -3.24 1.90
CA LEU A 104 4.21 -2.50 2.98
C LEU A 104 4.93 -1.19 3.33
N LEU A 105 6.27 -1.20 3.33
CA LEU A 105 7.04 0.01 3.58
C LEU A 105 6.88 1.05 2.46
N ILE A 106 6.76 0.60 1.21
CA ILE A 106 6.46 1.46 0.07
C ILE A 106 5.05 2.01 0.20
N MET A 107 4.07 1.17 0.55
CA MET A 107 2.68 1.57 0.76
C MET A 107 2.56 2.68 1.82
N VAL A 108 3.21 2.54 2.97
CA VAL A 108 3.22 3.57 4.03
C VAL A 108 3.79 4.90 3.51
N LYS A 109 4.81 4.85 2.67
CA LYS A 109 5.39 6.08 2.09
C LYS A 109 4.50 6.67 1.00
N SER A 110 3.81 5.84 0.22
CA SER A 110 2.91 6.30 -0.84
C SER A 110 1.65 6.98 -0.29
N THR A 111 1.27 6.73 0.97
CA THR A 111 0.17 7.49 1.60
C THR A 111 0.48 8.99 1.68
N ALA A 112 1.76 9.37 1.78
CA ALA A 112 2.14 10.79 1.74
C ALA A 112 1.74 11.48 0.42
N ALA A 113 1.68 10.74 -0.70
CA ALA A 113 1.22 11.28 -1.98
C ALA A 113 -0.29 11.60 -1.98
N VAL A 114 -1.05 10.96 -1.10
CA VAL A 114 -2.50 11.18 -0.96
C VAL A 114 -2.80 12.57 -0.40
N SER A 115 -1.86 13.20 0.30
CA SER A 115 -1.99 14.59 0.75
C SER A 115 -2.19 15.58 -0.41
N ALA A 116 -1.72 15.22 -1.61
CA ALA A 116 -1.91 16.04 -2.82
C ALA A 116 -3.38 16.07 -3.30
N ILE A 117 -4.21 15.14 -2.86
CA ILE A 117 -5.66 15.08 -3.18
C ILE A 117 -6.52 15.54 -2.00
N THR A 118 -6.08 16.60 -1.30
CA THR A 118 -6.85 17.25 -0.22
C THR A 118 -7.17 16.39 1.01
N LEU A 119 -6.60 15.21 1.13
CA LEU A 119 -6.76 14.38 2.32
C LEU A 119 -5.76 14.79 3.40
N VAL A 120 -6.26 14.93 4.64
CA VAL A 120 -5.41 15.27 5.78
C VAL A 120 -4.63 14.03 6.21
N ASP A 121 -3.38 13.94 5.74
CA ASP A 121 -2.37 12.98 6.17
C ASP A 121 -1.31 13.69 7.03
N LEU A 122 -0.36 12.93 7.57
CA LEU A 122 0.75 13.46 8.35
C LEU A 122 1.55 14.53 7.59
N THR A 123 1.74 14.33 6.28
CA THR A 123 2.40 15.31 5.42
C THR A 123 1.57 16.58 5.25
N ALA A 124 0.26 16.46 5.07
CA ALA A 124 -0.65 17.61 5.01
C ALA A 124 -0.66 18.39 6.33
N ALA A 125 -0.67 17.70 7.46
CA ALA A 125 -0.57 18.32 8.78
C ALA A 125 0.74 19.07 8.97
N ALA A 126 1.88 18.51 8.52
CA ALA A 126 3.17 19.18 8.56
C ALA A 126 3.19 20.44 7.68
N ASN A 127 2.60 20.39 6.49
CA ASN A 127 2.47 21.55 5.61
C ASN A 127 1.57 22.64 6.22
N THR A 128 0.49 22.27 6.89
CA THR A 128 -0.38 23.23 7.59
C THR A 128 0.38 23.96 8.70
N VAL A 129 1.20 23.24 9.48
CA VAL A 129 2.04 23.87 10.52
C VAL A 129 3.08 24.80 9.89
N PHE A 130 3.69 24.40 8.77
CA PHE A 130 4.60 25.24 8.00
C PHE A 130 3.93 26.54 7.54
N ASP A 131 2.72 26.48 7.03
CA ASP A 131 1.97 27.66 6.56
C ASP A 131 1.70 28.69 7.68
N TYR A 132 1.56 28.21 8.92
CA TYR A 132 1.36 29.09 10.09
C TYR A 132 2.67 29.61 10.68
N THR A 133 3.72 28.81 10.71
CA THR A 133 4.97 29.14 11.42
C THR A 133 6.05 29.70 10.53
N TYR A 134 5.92 29.51 9.19
CA TYR A 134 6.96 29.83 8.19
C TYR A 134 8.32 29.17 8.47
N ASP A 135 8.35 28.16 9.37
CA ASP A 135 9.53 27.34 9.65
C ASP A 135 9.39 25.99 8.92
N PRO A 136 10.18 25.73 7.86
CA PRO A 136 10.07 24.47 7.11
C PRO A 136 10.71 23.29 7.85
N PHE A 137 11.68 23.54 8.74
CA PHE A 137 12.49 22.45 9.31
C PHE A 137 11.76 21.69 10.40
N THR A 138 11.13 22.38 11.34
CA THR A 138 10.49 21.75 12.51
C THR A 138 9.38 20.78 12.13
N PRO A 139 8.36 21.14 11.31
CA PRO A 139 7.28 20.22 10.97
C PRO A 139 7.73 19.06 10.07
N LEU A 140 8.70 19.30 9.15
CA LEU A 140 9.20 18.24 8.27
C LEU A 140 10.05 17.22 9.04
N ILE A 141 10.90 17.66 9.98
CA ILE A 141 11.69 16.76 10.81
C ILE A 141 10.78 15.92 11.73
N THR A 142 9.75 16.53 12.31
CA THR A 142 8.79 15.81 13.15
C THR A 142 8.01 14.78 12.35
N ALA A 143 7.53 15.12 11.16
CA ALA A 143 6.87 14.17 10.27
C ALA A 143 7.80 13.02 9.86
N ALA A 144 9.05 13.33 9.50
CA ALA A 144 10.06 12.33 9.17
C ALA A 144 10.35 11.38 10.34
N ALA A 145 10.44 11.90 11.57
CA ALA A 145 10.65 11.09 12.76
C ALA A 145 9.47 10.14 13.01
N ILE A 146 8.24 10.60 12.83
CA ILE A 146 7.04 9.76 12.96
C ILE A 146 7.03 8.66 11.90
N TYR A 147 7.27 8.98 10.62
CA TYR A 147 7.39 7.99 9.55
C TYR A 147 8.50 6.98 9.82
N TRP A 148 9.64 7.46 10.35
CA TRP A 148 10.74 6.58 10.73
C TRP A 148 10.35 5.61 11.85
N CYS A 149 9.65 6.07 12.89
CA CYS A 149 9.12 5.22 13.95
C CYS A 149 8.16 4.16 13.43
N ILE A 150 7.21 4.55 12.56
CA ILE A 150 6.24 3.63 11.95
C ILE A 150 6.96 2.57 11.12
N THR A 151 7.87 2.97 10.25
CA THR A 151 8.61 2.04 9.37
C THR A 151 9.48 1.07 10.15
N ASN A 152 10.14 1.53 11.25
CA ASN A 152 10.92 0.66 12.12
C ASN A 152 10.04 -0.31 12.91
N SER A 153 8.86 0.12 13.36
CA SER A 153 7.90 -0.76 14.04
C SER A 153 7.43 -1.90 13.11
N ILE A 154 7.13 -1.59 11.86
CA ILE A 154 6.78 -2.58 10.83
C ILE A 154 7.96 -3.55 10.62
N ARG A 155 9.17 -3.03 10.43
CA ARG A 155 10.38 -3.86 10.25
C ARG A 155 10.60 -4.81 11.42
N LEU A 156 10.43 -4.32 12.65
CA LEU A 156 10.60 -5.14 13.85
C LEU A 156 9.57 -6.28 13.89
N GLY A 157 8.30 -5.97 13.61
CA GLY A 157 7.23 -6.97 13.54
C GLY A 157 7.53 -8.07 12.52
N PHE A 158 7.96 -7.70 11.31
CA PHE A 158 8.34 -8.65 10.26
C PHE A 158 9.60 -9.45 10.60
N SER A 159 10.59 -8.83 11.26
CA SER A 159 11.78 -9.53 11.74
C SER A 159 11.44 -10.63 12.75
N ILE A 160 10.49 -10.36 13.64
CA ILE A 160 9.99 -11.36 14.58
C ILE A 160 9.25 -12.49 13.86
N ALA A 161 8.41 -12.15 12.88
CA ALA A 161 7.70 -13.12 12.05
C ALA A 161 8.69 -14.00 11.25
N ASP A 162 9.68 -13.39 10.61
CA ASP A 162 10.72 -14.09 9.85
C ASP A 162 11.51 -15.07 10.73
N ARG A 163 11.91 -14.64 11.93
CA ARG A 163 12.59 -15.52 12.91
C ARG A 163 11.73 -16.71 13.32
N ARG A 164 10.43 -16.52 13.47
CA ARG A 164 9.50 -17.61 13.83
C ARG A 164 9.32 -18.60 12.68
N LEU A 165 9.16 -18.10 11.44
CA LEU A 165 8.99 -18.92 10.24
C LEU A 165 10.26 -19.70 9.86
N ASN A 166 11.43 -19.08 10.07
CA ASN A 166 12.73 -19.68 9.71
C ASN A 166 13.40 -20.44 10.85
N ARG A 167 12.79 -20.55 12.02
CA ARG A 167 13.35 -21.20 13.22
C ARG A 167 13.82 -22.65 12.97
N TYR A 168 13.23 -23.32 12.00
CA TYR A 168 13.56 -24.72 11.69
C TYR A 168 14.69 -24.88 10.65
N LEU A 169 15.10 -23.79 9.97
CA LEU A 169 16.14 -23.84 8.93
C LEU A 169 17.54 -23.44 9.47
N VAL A 170 17.62 -22.79 10.62
CA VAL A 170 18.90 -22.33 11.22
C VAL A 170 19.65 -23.48 11.92
N ARG A 171 19.19 -24.71 11.80
CA ARG A 171 19.82 -25.92 12.40
C ARG A 171 20.51 -26.84 11.39
N VAL A 172 20.98 -26.29 10.26
CA VAL A 172 21.87 -27.03 9.37
C VAL A 172 23.13 -26.24 9.15
#